data_e77cf485b87b2b5f420d9e272812cc14
#
_entry.id   e77cf485b87b2b5f420d9e272812cc14
#
_cell.length_a   1.000
_cell.length_b   1.000
_cell.length_c   1.000
_cell.angle_alpha   90.00
_cell.angle_beta   90.00
_cell.angle_gamma   90.00
#
_symmetry.space_group_name_H-M   'P 1'
#
loop_
_entity.id
_entity.type
_entity.pdbx_description
1 polymer ?
#
loop_
_entity_poly.entity_id
_entity_poly.type
_entity_poly.pdbx_seq_one_letter_code
_entity_poly.pdbx_strand_id
1 'polypeptide(L)'
;MNRLVVSIILAVGILFTSHQMVLASDNGNYEGFKKCGGCHKSQKDSWLETKHAKTMETLKPKVEAEKKKKAKLDPEKDYTNDKDCLPCHTTGFGERGGYKASMSESQAKFLTNIGCENCHGAGSLYRKEHSDAGKAFKATQKPSPRQKLVDAGEIFDYEEACARCHMNYEGSPWKGAKEPYTPFTPKVDAKYKFDFSKAVKDKKALHEHFKLRGVYEGEPVPKIRAEFQKGAKEAAAGEEEEK
;
A
#
# COMPACT_ATOMS: atom_id res chain seq x y z
N MET A 1 -51.38 65.49 -10.86
CA MET A 1 -50.51 65.02 -9.76
C MET A 1 -50.40 63.49 -9.90
N ASN A 2 -49.39 63.00 -10.66
CA ASN A 2 -49.17 61.59 -10.91
C ASN A 2 -48.17 61.07 -9.86
N ARG A 3 -48.60 60.06 -9.09
CA ARG A 3 -47.67 59.31 -8.22
C ARG A 3 -47.20 58.05 -8.94
N LEU A 4 -45.96 58.02 -9.31
CA LEU A 4 -45.23 56.84 -9.78
C LEU A 4 -44.96 55.94 -8.59
N VAL A 5 -45.46 54.71 -8.59
CA VAL A 5 -45.12 53.67 -7.64
C VAL A 5 -44.00 52.83 -8.29
N VAL A 6 -42.80 52.94 -7.76
CA VAL A 6 -41.67 52.13 -8.19
C VAL A 6 -41.70 50.84 -7.34
N SER A 7 -42.03 49.72 -7.98
CA SER A 7 -41.96 48.40 -7.35
C SER A 7 -40.53 47.86 -7.47
N ILE A 8 -39.83 47.77 -6.35
CA ILE A 8 -38.50 47.14 -6.27
C ILE A 8 -38.75 45.62 -6.07
N ILE A 9 -38.45 44.83 -7.10
CA ILE A 9 -38.42 43.36 -7.01
C ILE A 9 -37.07 42.96 -6.47
N LEU A 10 -36.99 42.55 -5.18
CA LEU A 10 -35.81 41.88 -4.62
C LEU A 10 -35.76 40.47 -5.14
N ALA A 11 -34.85 40.19 -6.07
CA ALA A 11 -34.50 38.83 -6.48
C ALA A 11 -33.57 38.22 -5.39
N VAL A 12 -34.10 37.36 -4.54
CA VAL A 12 -33.32 36.54 -3.62
C VAL A 12 -32.72 35.36 -4.43
N GLY A 13 -31.50 35.53 -4.83
CA GLY A 13 -30.71 34.42 -5.44
C GLY A 13 -30.36 33.37 -4.39
N ILE A 14 -31.08 32.28 -4.39
CA ILE A 14 -30.71 31.09 -3.59
C ILE A 14 -29.51 30.44 -4.28
N LEU A 15 -28.32 30.68 -3.77
CA LEU A 15 -27.10 29.94 -4.12
C LEU A 15 -27.24 28.50 -3.58
N PHE A 16 -27.70 27.59 -4.44
CA PHE A 16 -27.52 26.16 -4.17
C PHE A 16 -26.04 25.83 -4.26
N THR A 17 -25.34 25.85 -3.13
CA THR A 17 -24.05 25.19 -3.01
C THR A 17 -24.32 23.68 -3.08
N SER A 18 -24.14 23.10 -4.27
CA SER A 18 -24.08 21.66 -4.43
C SER A 18 -22.87 21.16 -3.62
N HIS A 19 -23.11 20.72 -2.39
CA HIS A 19 -22.19 19.87 -1.68
C HIS A 19 -22.11 18.56 -2.49
N GLN A 20 -21.11 18.44 -3.34
CA GLN A 20 -20.72 17.14 -3.84
C GLN A 20 -20.30 16.32 -2.63
N MET A 21 -21.17 15.43 -2.16
CA MET A 21 -20.75 14.33 -1.32
C MET A 21 -19.71 13.57 -2.13
N VAL A 22 -18.44 13.79 -1.82
CA VAL A 22 -17.39 12.85 -2.19
C VAL A 22 -17.75 11.58 -1.42
N LEU A 23 -18.42 10.66 -2.11
CA LEU A 23 -18.57 9.30 -1.62
C LEU A 23 -17.14 8.83 -1.36
N ALA A 24 -16.80 8.59 -0.10
CA ALA A 24 -15.56 7.92 0.23
C ALA A 24 -15.53 6.65 -0.62
N SER A 25 -14.57 6.56 -1.53
CA SER A 25 -14.38 5.34 -2.32
C SER A 25 -14.30 4.19 -1.35
N ASP A 26 -15.07 3.13 -1.55
CA ASP A 26 -14.93 1.91 -0.75
C ASP A 26 -13.55 1.33 -1.08
N ASN A 27 -12.56 1.67 -0.28
CA ASN A 27 -11.16 1.31 -0.51
C ASN A 27 -10.91 -0.20 -0.37
N GLY A 28 -11.98 -1.00 -0.29
CA GLY A 28 -11.90 -2.44 -0.11
C GLY A 28 -11.43 -2.87 1.28
N ASN A 29 -11.20 -4.16 1.44
CA ASN A 29 -10.69 -4.77 2.66
C ASN A 29 -9.30 -5.35 2.39
N TYR A 30 -8.45 -5.31 3.40
CA TYR A 30 -7.22 -6.11 3.42
C TYR A 30 -7.57 -7.59 3.54
N GLU A 31 -6.94 -8.46 2.78
CA GLU A 31 -7.21 -9.89 2.73
C GLU A 31 -6.00 -10.76 3.14
N GLY A 32 -4.81 -10.15 3.20
CA GLY A 32 -3.54 -10.79 3.53
C GLY A 32 -2.88 -11.52 2.36
N PHE A 33 -1.56 -11.69 2.46
CA PHE A 33 -0.71 -12.19 1.36
C PHE A 33 -1.12 -13.57 0.82
N LYS A 34 -1.83 -14.41 1.59
CA LYS A 34 -2.31 -15.72 1.12
C LYS A 34 -3.22 -15.60 -0.11
N LYS A 35 -4.07 -14.57 -0.14
CA LYS A 35 -5.01 -14.36 -1.26
C LYS A 35 -4.29 -13.96 -2.54
N CYS A 36 -3.27 -13.13 -2.43
CA CYS A 36 -2.44 -12.73 -3.58
C CYS A 36 -1.54 -13.91 -4.04
N GLY A 37 -0.91 -14.57 -3.08
CA GLY A 37 0.05 -15.65 -3.34
C GLY A 37 -0.55 -16.94 -3.90
N GLY A 38 -1.88 -17.05 -4.00
CA GLY A 38 -2.54 -18.14 -4.72
C GLY A 38 -2.30 -18.07 -6.22
N CYS A 39 -2.29 -16.86 -6.80
CA CYS A 39 -2.02 -16.62 -8.22
C CYS A 39 -0.58 -16.11 -8.46
N HIS A 40 0.01 -15.39 -7.50
CA HIS A 40 1.33 -14.77 -7.57
C HIS A 40 2.36 -15.56 -6.72
N LYS A 41 2.50 -16.85 -7.00
CA LYS A 41 3.33 -17.75 -6.19
C LYS A 41 4.80 -17.34 -6.23
N SER A 42 5.38 -17.05 -7.40
CA SER A 42 6.77 -16.63 -7.54
C SER A 42 7.06 -15.33 -6.79
N GLN A 43 6.17 -14.35 -6.88
CA GLN A 43 6.28 -13.09 -6.13
C GLN A 43 6.22 -13.34 -4.63
N LYS A 44 5.24 -14.14 -4.17
CA LYS A 44 5.10 -14.52 -2.76
C LYS A 44 6.33 -15.25 -2.25
N ASP A 45 6.82 -16.25 -2.97
CA ASP A 45 7.95 -17.05 -2.53
C ASP A 45 9.23 -16.19 -2.42
N SER A 46 9.47 -15.30 -3.39
CA SER A 46 10.60 -14.36 -3.29
C SER A 46 10.40 -13.30 -2.19
N TRP A 47 9.16 -12.84 -1.93
CA TRP A 47 8.86 -11.92 -0.83
C TRP A 47 9.12 -12.54 0.54
N LEU A 48 8.83 -13.82 0.75
CA LEU A 48 9.07 -14.53 2.01
C LEU A 48 10.53 -14.47 2.46
N GLU A 49 11.47 -14.31 1.52
CA GLU A 49 12.90 -14.18 1.81
C GLU A 49 13.32 -12.74 2.18
N THR A 50 12.42 -11.75 2.06
CA THR A 50 12.73 -10.34 2.28
C THR A 50 12.65 -9.93 3.76
N LYS A 51 13.23 -8.76 4.05
CA LYS A 51 13.10 -8.12 5.36
C LYS A 51 11.66 -7.70 5.66
N HIS A 52 10.90 -7.31 4.64
CA HIS A 52 9.50 -6.93 4.81
C HIS A 52 8.63 -8.09 5.28
N ALA A 53 8.90 -9.31 4.85
CA ALA A 53 8.22 -10.50 5.32
C ALA A 53 8.58 -10.90 6.78
N LYS A 54 9.52 -10.21 7.42
CA LYS A 54 10.06 -10.51 8.76
C LYS A 54 10.01 -9.31 9.70
N THR A 55 9.22 -8.28 9.40
CA THR A 55 9.22 -7.01 10.17
C THR A 55 8.74 -7.18 11.59
N MET A 56 7.76 -8.03 11.86
CA MET A 56 7.27 -8.29 13.22
C MET A 56 8.35 -8.90 14.14
N GLU A 57 9.26 -9.69 13.58
CA GLU A 57 10.41 -10.25 14.30
C GLU A 57 11.26 -9.17 14.96
N THR A 58 11.43 -8.03 14.28
CA THR A 58 12.26 -6.91 14.78
C THR A 58 11.67 -6.25 16.02
N LEU A 59 10.38 -6.46 16.30
CA LEU A 59 9.70 -5.92 17.48
C LEU A 59 9.94 -6.73 18.76
N LYS A 60 10.42 -7.98 18.62
CA LYS A 60 10.69 -8.87 19.77
C LYS A 60 11.83 -8.37 20.65
N PRO A 61 11.85 -8.72 21.95
CA PRO A 61 12.97 -8.45 22.84
C PRO A 61 14.31 -8.91 22.24
N LYS A 62 15.36 -8.14 22.48
CA LYS A 62 16.76 -8.42 22.06
C LYS A 62 17.02 -8.45 20.55
N VAL A 63 15.97 -8.52 19.71
CA VAL A 63 16.14 -8.42 18.26
C VAL A 63 16.42 -6.97 17.87
N GLU A 64 17.43 -6.76 17.00
CA GLU A 64 17.89 -5.43 16.57
C GLU A 64 18.24 -4.48 17.75
N ALA A 65 18.77 -5.04 18.87
CA ALA A 65 19.02 -4.35 20.14
C ALA A 65 19.78 -3.04 19.96
N GLU A 66 20.86 -3.02 19.17
CA GLU A 66 21.67 -1.82 18.96
C GLU A 66 20.91 -0.73 18.18
N LYS A 67 20.04 -1.11 17.24
CA LYS A 67 19.18 -0.14 16.56
C LYS A 67 18.15 0.46 17.51
N LYS A 68 17.52 -0.37 18.35
CA LYS A 68 16.60 0.10 19.39
C LYS A 68 17.27 1.08 20.34
N LYS A 69 18.45 0.76 20.86
CA LYS A 69 19.23 1.66 21.73
C LYS A 69 19.52 3.01 21.06
N LYS A 70 20.00 3.01 19.81
CA LYS A 70 20.23 4.24 19.05
C LYS A 70 18.97 5.09 18.92
N ALA A 71 17.83 4.45 18.73
CA ALA A 71 16.52 5.11 18.64
C ALA A 71 15.89 5.41 20.00
N LYS A 72 16.63 5.24 21.11
CA LYS A 72 16.18 5.44 22.50
C LYS A 72 15.01 4.55 22.91
N LEU A 73 14.89 3.39 22.30
CA LEU A 73 13.95 2.34 22.69
C LEU A 73 14.63 1.34 23.62
N ASP A 74 13.83 0.73 24.52
CA ASP A 74 14.30 -0.35 25.37
C ASP A 74 14.48 -1.64 24.55
N PRO A 75 15.70 -2.20 24.43
CA PRO A 75 15.94 -3.42 23.65
C PRO A 75 15.34 -4.69 24.30
N GLU A 76 15.03 -4.67 25.60
CA GLU A 76 14.46 -5.80 26.33
C GLU A 76 12.91 -5.83 26.27
N LYS A 77 12.28 -4.70 25.86
CA LYS A 77 10.82 -4.59 25.74
C LYS A 77 10.32 -5.35 24.52
N ASP A 78 9.18 -6.04 24.69
CA ASP A 78 8.38 -6.60 23.59
C ASP A 78 7.45 -5.52 23.00
N TYR A 79 7.66 -5.19 21.74
CA TYR A 79 6.87 -4.21 20.98
C TYR A 79 5.84 -4.86 20.04
N THR A 80 5.67 -6.18 20.06
CA THR A 80 4.78 -6.90 19.11
C THR A 80 3.29 -6.55 19.26
N ASN A 81 2.91 -5.89 20.35
CA ASN A 81 1.56 -5.36 20.58
C ASN A 81 1.52 -3.84 20.73
N ASP A 82 2.62 -3.15 20.45
CA ASP A 82 2.73 -1.71 20.57
C ASP A 82 2.06 -1.01 19.38
N LYS A 83 1.01 -0.24 19.66
CA LYS A 83 0.19 0.43 18.64
C LYS A 83 0.96 1.44 17.80
N ASP A 84 2.06 1.97 18.32
CA ASP A 84 2.89 2.92 17.58
C ASP A 84 3.84 2.22 16.61
N CYS A 85 4.09 0.93 16.82
CA CYS A 85 4.96 0.12 15.97
C CYS A 85 4.16 -0.63 14.88
N LEU A 86 2.98 -1.13 15.22
CA LEU A 86 2.19 -2.02 14.36
C LEU A 86 1.83 -1.43 12.98
N PRO A 87 1.56 -0.12 12.79
CA PRO A 87 1.27 0.46 11.48
C PRO A 87 2.37 0.23 10.44
N CYS A 88 3.64 0.22 10.86
CA CYS A 88 4.81 0.00 10.01
C CYS A 88 5.34 -1.44 10.05
N HIS A 89 4.70 -2.35 10.81
CA HIS A 89 5.17 -3.73 10.96
C HIS A 89 4.13 -4.80 10.64
N THR A 90 2.92 -4.38 10.23
CA THR A 90 1.82 -5.28 9.86
C THR A 90 1.07 -4.80 8.62
N THR A 91 0.23 -5.64 8.06
CA THR A 91 -0.57 -5.33 6.89
C THR A 91 -1.91 -4.71 7.28
N GLY A 92 -2.15 -3.46 6.93
CA GLY A 92 -3.42 -2.76 7.11
C GLY A 92 -3.82 -2.55 8.56
N PHE A 93 -2.88 -2.28 9.49
CA PHE A 93 -3.20 -2.04 10.90
C PHE A 93 -4.26 -0.96 11.09
N GLY A 94 -5.35 -1.33 11.77
CA GLY A 94 -6.46 -0.40 12.04
C GLY A 94 -7.45 -0.22 10.90
N GLU A 95 -7.14 -0.73 9.72
CA GLU A 95 -7.98 -0.65 8.53
C GLU A 95 -8.96 -1.83 8.40
N ARG A 96 -9.94 -1.70 7.50
CA ARG A 96 -10.93 -2.77 7.25
C ARG A 96 -10.26 -4.03 6.72
N GLY A 97 -10.48 -5.16 7.41
CA GLY A 97 -9.86 -6.44 7.06
C GLY A 97 -8.38 -6.57 7.43
N GLY A 98 -7.72 -5.47 7.85
CA GLY A 98 -6.31 -5.46 8.21
C GLY A 98 -6.01 -6.04 9.58
N TYR A 99 -4.73 -6.05 9.94
CA TYR A 99 -4.22 -6.59 11.19
C TYR A 99 -4.85 -5.91 12.42
N LYS A 100 -5.16 -6.71 13.43
CA LYS A 100 -5.57 -6.22 14.77
C LYS A 100 -4.84 -7.04 15.83
N ALA A 101 -4.35 -6.38 16.87
CA ALA A 101 -3.65 -7.04 17.99
C ALA A 101 -4.53 -8.08 18.73
N SER A 102 -5.87 -7.97 18.64
CA SER A 102 -6.83 -8.91 19.21
C SER A 102 -7.11 -10.16 18.36
N MET A 103 -6.51 -10.26 17.17
CA MET A 103 -6.68 -11.43 16.30
C MET A 103 -6.02 -12.66 16.90
N SER A 104 -6.63 -13.84 16.69
CA SER A 104 -5.96 -15.12 16.93
C SER A 104 -4.77 -15.27 15.96
N GLU A 105 -3.79 -16.09 16.33
CA GLU A 105 -2.62 -16.36 15.47
C GLU A 105 -3.02 -16.86 14.08
N SER A 106 -4.04 -17.71 13.99
CA SER A 106 -4.56 -18.24 12.73
C SER A 106 -5.17 -17.17 11.82
N GLN A 107 -5.73 -16.10 12.38
CA GLN A 107 -6.25 -14.95 11.65
C GLN A 107 -5.13 -13.97 11.28
N ALA A 108 -4.25 -13.69 12.23
CA ALA A 108 -3.17 -12.71 12.09
C ALA A 108 -2.08 -13.14 11.10
N LYS A 109 -1.76 -14.44 11.01
CA LYS A 109 -0.59 -14.97 10.30
C LYS A 109 -0.40 -14.51 8.86
N PHE A 110 -1.49 -14.13 8.17
CA PHE A 110 -1.42 -13.65 6.78
C PHE A 110 -1.37 -12.12 6.67
N LEU A 111 -1.53 -11.41 7.79
CA LEU A 111 -1.51 -9.96 7.92
C LEU A 111 -0.32 -9.48 8.78
N THR A 112 0.36 -10.40 9.46
CA THR A 112 1.61 -10.13 10.15
C THR A 112 2.70 -9.80 9.14
N ASN A 113 3.55 -8.84 9.46
CA ASN A 113 4.57 -8.26 8.58
C ASN A 113 4.03 -7.34 7.48
N ILE A 114 4.93 -6.74 6.71
CA ILE A 114 4.62 -5.87 5.57
C ILE A 114 4.35 -6.76 4.37
N GLY A 115 3.08 -7.00 4.10
CA GLY A 115 2.62 -7.85 3.00
C GLY A 115 2.40 -7.09 1.69
N CYS A 116 1.88 -7.81 0.71
CA CYS A 116 1.64 -7.28 -0.65
C CYS A 116 0.80 -5.99 -0.62
N GLU A 117 -0.23 -5.97 0.19
CA GLU A 117 -1.22 -4.90 0.25
C GLU A 117 -0.70 -3.60 0.89
N ASN A 118 0.44 -3.62 1.61
CA ASN A 118 1.07 -2.38 2.09
C ASN A 118 1.59 -1.51 0.94
N CYS A 119 1.98 -2.13 -0.17
CA CYS A 119 2.47 -1.45 -1.37
C CYS A 119 1.39 -1.35 -2.45
N HIS A 120 0.55 -2.38 -2.59
CA HIS A 120 -0.42 -2.49 -3.68
C HIS A 120 -1.84 -2.03 -3.30
N GLY A 121 -2.11 -1.71 -2.03
CA GLY A 121 -3.44 -1.33 -1.54
C GLY A 121 -4.30 -2.50 -1.12
N ALA A 122 -5.45 -2.23 -0.48
CA ALA A 122 -6.38 -3.23 0.02
C ALA A 122 -7.00 -4.07 -1.12
N GLY A 123 -6.76 -5.38 -1.11
CA GLY A 123 -6.91 -6.25 -2.28
C GLY A 123 -8.32 -6.67 -2.67
N SER A 124 -9.31 -6.56 -1.77
CA SER A 124 -10.60 -7.24 -1.96
C SER A 124 -11.37 -6.85 -3.24
N LEU A 125 -11.24 -5.60 -3.69
CA LEU A 125 -11.91 -5.11 -4.89
C LEU A 125 -11.07 -5.35 -6.14
N TYR A 126 -9.80 -4.87 -6.17
CA TYR A 126 -9.00 -5.00 -7.38
C TYR A 126 -8.59 -6.44 -7.69
N ARG A 127 -8.52 -7.33 -6.70
CA ARG A 127 -8.25 -8.76 -6.93
C ARG A 127 -9.34 -9.39 -7.81
N LYS A 128 -10.61 -9.02 -7.61
CA LYS A 128 -11.71 -9.48 -8.46
C LYS A 128 -11.58 -8.90 -9.88
N GLU A 129 -11.38 -7.59 -9.99
CA GLU A 129 -11.15 -6.91 -11.28
C GLU A 129 -9.98 -7.53 -12.04
N HIS A 130 -8.88 -7.80 -11.34
CA HIS A 130 -7.69 -8.43 -11.90
C HIS A 130 -7.97 -9.85 -12.45
N SER A 131 -8.70 -10.67 -11.71
CA SER A 131 -9.11 -12.01 -12.15
C SER A 131 -10.01 -11.97 -13.38
N ASP A 132 -10.99 -11.07 -13.39
CA ASP A 132 -11.95 -10.94 -14.51
C ASP A 132 -11.24 -10.43 -15.77
N ALA A 133 -10.35 -9.45 -15.64
CA ALA A 133 -9.52 -8.96 -16.75
C ALA A 133 -8.58 -10.04 -17.30
N GLY A 134 -7.97 -10.85 -16.44
CA GLY A 134 -7.12 -11.97 -16.86
C GLY A 134 -7.88 -13.02 -17.67
N LYS A 135 -9.10 -13.38 -17.25
CA LYS A 135 -9.98 -14.28 -18.00
C LYS A 135 -10.37 -13.69 -19.37
N ALA A 136 -10.77 -12.43 -19.40
CA ALA A 136 -11.12 -11.74 -20.64
C ALA A 136 -9.92 -11.65 -21.60
N PHE A 137 -8.73 -11.36 -21.09
CA PHE A 137 -7.51 -11.33 -21.89
C PHE A 137 -7.13 -12.70 -22.46
N LYS A 138 -7.27 -13.78 -21.70
CA LYS A 138 -7.06 -15.16 -22.21
C LYS A 138 -7.99 -15.45 -23.41
N ALA A 139 -9.24 -15.01 -23.33
CA ALA A 139 -10.25 -15.27 -24.38
C ALA A 139 -10.09 -14.38 -25.61
N THR A 140 -9.69 -13.11 -25.44
CA THR A 140 -9.78 -12.10 -26.52
C THR A 140 -8.43 -11.54 -26.97
N GLN A 141 -7.37 -11.74 -26.20
CA GLN A 141 -6.04 -11.10 -26.33
C GLN A 141 -6.11 -9.56 -26.33
N LYS A 142 -7.20 -8.98 -25.80
CA LYS A 142 -7.37 -7.54 -25.68
C LYS A 142 -7.10 -7.10 -24.23
N PRO A 143 -6.19 -6.16 -24.00
CA PRO A 143 -5.92 -5.66 -22.66
C PRO A 143 -7.10 -4.84 -22.12
N SER A 144 -7.19 -4.79 -20.79
CA SER A 144 -8.12 -3.93 -20.06
C SER A 144 -7.48 -2.59 -19.71
N PRO A 145 -8.24 -1.49 -19.62
CA PRO A 145 -7.71 -0.23 -19.10
C PRO A 145 -7.23 -0.39 -17.66
N ARG A 146 -5.99 0.05 -17.37
CA ARG A 146 -5.41 -0.02 -16.02
C ARG A 146 -6.16 0.85 -15.01
N GLN A 147 -6.82 1.90 -15.47
CA GLN A 147 -7.66 2.75 -14.63
C GLN A 147 -8.66 1.95 -13.79
N LYS A 148 -9.17 0.83 -14.28
CA LYS A 148 -10.08 -0.04 -13.53
C LYS A 148 -9.45 -0.60 -12.25
N LEU A 149 -8.14 -0.86 -12.24
CA LEU A 149 -7.43 -1.28 -11.03
C LEU A 149 -7.32 -0.13 -10.03
N VAL A 150 -7.04 1.08 -10.52
CA VAL A 150 -7.00 2.30 -9.68
C VAL A 150 -8.37 2.54 -9.05
N ASP A 151 -9.42 2.49 -9.85
CA ASP A 151 -10.80 2.70 -9.39
C ASP A 151 -11.21 1.63 -8.36
N ALA A 152 -10.64 0.44 -8.46
CA ALA A 152 -10.81 -0.65 -7.50
C ALA A 152 -9.82 -0.59 -6.30
N GLY A 153 -8.98 0.45 -6.19
CA GLY A 153 -8.13 0.71 -5.04
C GLY A 153 -6.70 0.18 -5.14
N GLU A 154 -6.24 -0.31 -6.29
CA GLU A 154 -4.84 -0.68 -6.46
C GLU A 154 -3.95 0.58 -6.50
N ILE A 155 -2.86 0.55 -5.72
CA ILE A 155 -1.88 1.65 -5.62
C ILE A 155 -0.79 1.46 -6.67
N PHE A 156 -0.50 2.54 -7.43
CA PHE A 156 0.58 2.61 -8.41
C PHE A 156 1.66 3.65 -8.04
N ASP A 157 1.40 4.51 -7.06
CA ASP A 157 2.41 5.40 -6.46
C ASP A 157 3.17 4.67 -5.36
N TYR A 158 4.18 3.91 -5.77
CA TYR A 158 5.00 3.13 -4.83
C TYR A 158 5.93 4.00 -3.99
N GLU A 159 6.29 5.20 -4.45
CA GLU A 159 7.09 6.13 -3.66
C GLU A 159 6.29 6.62 -2.45
N GLU A 160 5.04 7.01 -2.67
CA GLU A 160 4.09 7.36 -1.61
C GLU A 160 3.86 6.18 -0.66
N ALA A 161 3.66 4.97 -1.18
CA ALA A 161 3.46 3.78 -0.37
C ALA A 161 4.67 3.49 0.56
N CYS A 162 5.89 3.64 0.07
CA CYS A 162 7.11 3.50 0.86
C CYS A 162 7.24 4.60 1.91
N ALA A 163 6.93 5.85 1.53
CA ALA A 163 7.06 7.02 2.40
C ALA A 163 6.21 6.89 3.67
N ARG A 164 5.06 6.23 3.62
CA ARG A 164 4.16 6.00 4.77
C ARG A 164 4.84 5.36 5.98
N CYS A 165 5.91 4.60 5.76
CA CYS A 165 6.71 4.02 6.83
C CYS A 165 8.10 4.63 6.91
N HIS A 166 8.82 4.72 5.78
CA HIS A 166 10.22 5.11 5.74
C HIS A 166 10.46 6.61 5.90
N MET A 167 9.45 7.44 5.65
CA MET A 167 9.52 8.90 5.82
C MET A 167 8.49 9.41 6.84
N ASN A 168 7.87 8.53 7.62
CA ASN A 168 6.88 8.91 8.62
C ASN A 168 7.55 9.33 9.94
N TYR A 169 8.24 10.47 9.97
CA TYR A 169 8.87 11.03 11.16
C TYR A 169 8.66 12.54 11.25
N GLU A 170 8.74 13.10 12.44
CA GLU A 170 8.62 14.54 12.68
C GLU A 170 9.66 15.33 11.89
N GLY A 171 9.24 16.34 11.14
CA GLY A 171 10.10 17.15 10.29
C GLY A 171 10.57 16.44 9.01
N SER A 172 9.90 15.36 8.62
CA SER A 172 10.10 14.71 7.33
C SER A 172 9.79 15.66 6.16
N PRO A 173 10.52 15.59 5.05
CA PRO A 173 10.15 16.29 3.82
C PRO A 173 8.86 15.75 3.18
N TRP A 174 8.45 14.54 3.52
CA TRP A 174 7.19 13.97 3.07
C TRP A 174 6.00 14.61 3.82
N LYS A 175 5.06 15.20 3.06
CA LYS A 175 3.94 15.96 3.61
C LYS A 175 2.86 15.11 4.30
N GLY A 176 2.86 13.81 4.06
CA GLY A 176 1.93 12.85 4.66
C GLY A 176 2.35 12.36 6.05
N ALA A 177 3.52 12.77 6.56
CA ALA A 177 4.03 12.33 7.86
C ALA A 177 3.09 12.74 9.00
N LYS A 178 2.69 11.77 9.85
CA LYS A 178 1.78 11.94 10.98
C LYS A 178 2.04 10.92 12.07
N GLU A 179 1.62 11.25 13.30
CA GLU A 179 1.71 10.28 14.39
C GLU A 179 0.89 8.99 14.14
N PRO A 180 1.36 7.85 14.64
CA PRO A 180 2.62 7.68 15.37
C PRO A 180 3.85 7.72 14.45
N TYR A 181 4.87 8.47 14.86
CA TYR A 181 6.11 8.61 14.10
C TYR A 181 7.07 7.44 14.32
N THR A 182 7.78 7.04 13.27
CA THR A 182 8.90 6.12 13.45
C THR A 182 10.05 6.80 14.21
N PRO A 183 10.65 6.12 15.19
CA PRO A 183 11.83 6.64 15.89
C PRO A 183 13.11 6.46 15.06
N PHE A 184 13.07 5.73 13.95
CA PHE A 184 14.23 5.45 13.09
C PHE A 184 14.38 6.53 12.02
N THR A 185 15.00 7.65 12.38
CA THR A 185 15.12 8.85 11.55
C THR A 185 16.54 9.10 11.08
N PRO A 186 16.78 9.91 10.03
CA PRO A 186 18.13 10.31 9.62
C PRO A 186 18.95 11.04 10.70
N LYS A 187 18.28 11.64 11.71
CA LYS A 187 18.95 12.24 12.87
C LYS A 187 19.54 11.19 13.82
N VAL A 188 18.92 10.00 13.88
CA VAL A 188 19.40 8.87 14.72
C VAL A 188 20.53 8.12 14.03
N ASP A 189 20.38 7.89 12.73
CA ASP A 189 21.40 7.25 11.90
C ASP A 189 21.19 7.65 10.44
N ALA A 190 22.23 8.16 9.77
CA ALA A 190 22.16 8.62 8.38
C ALA A 190 21.67 7.54 7.39
N LYS A 191 21.81 6.25 7.72
CA LYS A 191 21.30 5.11 6.92
C LYS A 191 19.78 5.08 6.82
N TYR A 192 19.05 5.76 7.72
CA TYR A 192 17.59 5.88 7.66
C TYR A 192 17.13 6.98 6.69
N LYS A 193 18.04 7.70 6.04
CA LYS A 193 17.68 8.58 4.93
C LYS A 193 17.13 7.73 3.80
N PHE A 194 15.83 7.86 3.57
CA PHE A 194 15.15 7.11 2.53
C PHE A 194 15.49 7.66 1.14
N ASP A 195 15.80 6.77 0.22
CA ASP A 195 16.04 7.05 -1.20
C ASP A 195 15.27 6.00 -1.99
N PHE A 196 14.15 6.39 -2.57
CA PHE A 196 13.25 5.49 -3.29
C PHE A 196 13.96 4.77 -4.43
N SER A 197 14.78 5.48 -5.21
CA SER A 197 15.46 4.91 -6.39
C SER A 197 16.44 3.79 -6.05
N LYS A 198 16.99 3.81 -4.83
CA LYS A 198 17.83 2.74 -4.29
C LYS A 198 17.00 1.66 -3.60
N ALA A 199 16.05 2.07 -2.76
CA ALA A 199 15.25 1.16 -1.96
C ALA A 199 14.44 0.18 -2.83
N VAL A 200 13.86 0.67 -3.92
CA VAL A 200 13.05 -0.12 -4.83
C VAL A 200 13.85 -1.20 -5.60
N LYS A 201 15.18 -1.11 -5.60
CA LYS A 201 16.11 -2.09 -6.19
C LYS A 201 16.68 -3.08 -5.17
N ASP A 202 16.39 -2.90 -3.88
CA ASP A 202 16.92 -3.78 -2.82
C ASP A 202 16.13 -5.11 -2.77
N LYS A 203 16.66 -6.13 -3.41
CA LYS A 203 16.10 -7.49 -3.40
C LYS A 203 16.04 -8.14 -2.01
N LYS A 204 16.71 -7.56 -0.99
CA LYS A 204 16.57 -8.00 0.40
C LYS A 204 15.36 -7.37 1.08
N ALA A 205 14.76 -6.36 0.49
CA ALA A 205 13.58 -5.68 0.99
C ALA A 205 12.32 -5.99 0.16
N LEU A 206 12.46 -6.13 -1.15
CA LEU A 206 11.36 -6.32 -2.09
C LEU A 206 11.46 -7.67 -2.81
N HIS A 207 10.31 -8.17 -3.25
CA HIS A 207 10.26 -9.40 -4.06
C HIS A 207 10.91 -9.21 -5.42
N GLU A 208 11.31 -10.31 -6.07
CA GLU A 208 11.78 -10.32 -7.45
C GLU A 208 10.67 -9.84 -8.41
N HIS A 209 11.10 -9.18 -9.49
CA HIS A 209 10.17 -8.74 -10.53
C HIS A 209 10.03 -9.80 -11.62
N PHE A 210 8.78 -10.02 -12.03
CA PHE A 210 8.44 -10.99 -13.07
C PHE A 210 7.82 -10.28 -14.26
N LYS A 211 7.93 -10.88 -15.44
CA LYS A 211 7.41 -10.32 -16.69
C LYS A 211 5.90 -10.15 -16.63
N LEU A 212 5.45 -8.99 -17.07
CA LEU A 212 4.03 -8.68 -17.18
C LEU A 212 3.47 -9.28 -18.47
N ARG A 213 2.28 -9.85 -18.40
CA ARG A 213 1.61 -10.51 -19.54
C ARG A 213 0.85 -9.55 -20.45
N GLY A 214 0.82 -8.26 -20.15
CA GLY A 214 0.10 -7.28 -20.97
C GLY A 214 -1.42 -7.27 -20.78
N VAL A 215 -1.93 -7.84 -19.69
CA VAL A 215 -3.37 -7.86 -19.37
C VAL A 215 -3.95 -6.45 -19.23
N TYR A 216 -3.13 -5.48 -18.89
CA TYR A 216 -3.54 -4.09 -18.71
C TYR A 216 -2.72 -3.12 -19.54
N GLU A 217 -3.39 -2.11 -20.09
CA GLU A 217 -2.78 -1.00 -20.83
C GLU A 217 -3.20 0.37 -20.26
N GLY A 218 -2.57 1.46 -20.75
CA GLY A 218 -2.87 2.83 -20.35
C GLY A 218 -2.26 3.22 -19.00
N GLU A 219 -2.53 4.45 -18.60
CA GLU A 219 -2.10 5.01 -17.31
C GLU A 219 -2.96 4.47 -16.14
N PRO A 220 -2.43 4.54 -14.88
CA PRO A 220 -1.09 4.98 -14.54
C PRO A 220 -0.02 3.90 -14.77
N VAL A 221 1.18 4.33 -15.18
CA VAL A 221 2.34 3.45 -15.31
C VAL A 221 3.44 3.92 -14.34
N PRO A 222 3.84 3.09 -13.37
CA PRO A 222 4.96 3.46 -12.49
C PRO A 222 6.22 3.77 -13.28
N LYS A 223 6.90 4.87 -12.97
CA LYS A 223 8.12 5.34 -13.66
C LYS A 223 9.21 4.28 -13.76
N ILE A 224 9.30 3.40 -12.76
CA ILE A 224 10.30 2.34 -12.67
C ILE A 224 9.95 1.08 -13.49
N ARG A 225 8.72 0.97 -13.99
CA ARG A 225 8.23 -0.25 -14.69
C ARG A 225 9.12 -0.66 -15.84
N ALA A 226 9.49 0.26 -16.72
CA ALA A 226 10.30 -0.05 -17.89
C ALA A 226 11.68 -0.61 -17.52
N GLU A 227 12.29 -0.10 -16.45
CA GLU A 227 13.56 -0.60 -15.93
C GLU A 227 13.41 -2.01 -15.36
N PHE A 228 12.38 -2.23 -14.54
CA PHE A 228 12.14 -3.54 -13.94
C PHE A 228 11.79 -4.61 -14.96
N GLN A 229 11.03 -4.27 -16.00
CA GLN A 229 10.69 -5.24 -17.03
C GLN A 229 11.88 -5.68 -17.88
N LYS A 230 12.97 -4.87 -18.02
CA LYS A 230 14.20 -5.29 -18.68
C LYS A 230 14.90 -6.44 -17.95
N GLY A 231 14.86 -6.47 -16.62
CA GLY A 231 15.49 -7.49 -15.77
C GLY A 231 14.51 -8.51 -15.18
N ALA A 232 13.24 -8.46 -15.57
CA ALA A 232 12.21 -9.34 -15.02
C ALA A 232 12.41 -10.80 -15.42
N LYS A 233 12.19 -11.68 -14.45
CA LYS A 233 12.21 -13.15 -14.65
C LYS A 233 10.91 -13.63 -15.27
N GLU A 234 10.93 -14.80 -15.91
CA GLU A 234 9.68 -15.50 -16.20
C GLU A 234 9.08 -16.03 -14.89
N ALA A 235 7.78 -15.88 -14.71
CA ALA A 235 7.08 -16.54 -13.62
C ALA A 235 7.05 -18.07 -13.87
N ALA A 236 6.95 -18.86 -12.80
CA ALA A 236 6.84 -20.31 -12.96
C ALA A 236 5.59 -20.68 -13.78
N ALA A 237 5.72 -21.70 -14.64
CA ALA A 237 4.59 -22.16 -15.43
C ALA A 237 3.45 -22.65 -14.53
N GLY A 238 2.21 -22.28 -14.86
CA GLY A 238 1.01 -22.69 -14.12
C GLY A 238 0.58 -21.74 -12.98
N GLU A 239 1.33 -20.67 -12.69
CA GLU A 239 0.97 -19.74 -11.60
C GLU A 239 -0.34 -18.98 -11.83
N GLU A 240 -0.85 -18.95 -13.06
CA GLU A 240 -2.08 -18.24 -13.42
C GLU A 240 -3.19 -19.18 -13.93
N GLU A 241 -3.01 -20.50 -13.83
CA GLU A 241 -4.03 -21.46 -14.27
C GLU A 241 -4.99 -21.92 -13.17
N GLU A 242 -4.69 -21.65 -11.90
CA GLU A 242 -5.61 -22.00 -10.81
C GLU A 242 -6.69 -20.92 -10.61
N LYS A 243 -7.79 -21.11 -11.36
CA LYS A 243 -9.19 -20.68 -11.18
C LYS A 243 -9.54 -19.20 -11.32
#